data_f745f4750e373ccb2ce6652ae00bad39
#
_entry.id   f745f4750e373ccb2ce6652ae00bad39
#
_cell.length_a   1.000
_cell.length_b   1.000
_cell.length_c   1.000
_cell.angle_alpha   90.00
_cell.angle_beta   90.00
_cell.angle_gamma   90.00
#
_symmetry.space_group_name_H-M   'P 1'
#
loop_
_entity.id
_entity.type
_entity.pdbx_description
1 polymer ?
#
loop_
_entity_poly.entity_id
_entity_poly.type
_entity_poly.pdbx_seq_one_letter_code
_entity_poly.pdbx_strand_id
1 'polypeptide(L)'
;MRGWLWLLVVLALGGLFWWGMQRNPKELPSVLAKERRPAPDFTLPLLPPYRAEWGEAFRLADHLGKRPIVLNFWASWCYPACYEEAPILEASWRRHREEVLFVGVNTQDKEEEALRFIAQFGLTFPQVYDPRGRVGVDYGMYGVPETFFIDREGRVLAR
;
A
#
# COMPACT_ATOMS: atom_id res chain seq x y z
N MET A 1 24.91 10.74 46.91
CA MET A 1 25.48 10.63 45.55
C MET A 1 24.77 9.59 44.63
N ARG A 2 24.06 8.59 45.14
CA ARG A 2 23.39 7.55 44.31
C ARG A 2 22.06 8.01 43.65
N GLY A 3 21.34 8.98 44.24
CA GLY A 3 20.04 9.44 43.69
C GLY A 3 20.15 10.28 42.42
N TRP A 4 21.22 11.04 42.25
CA TRP A 4 21.43 11.86 41.06
C TRP A 4 21.68 11.02 39.79
N LEU A 5 22.39 9.90 39.94
CA LEU A 5 22.65 9.00 38.83
C LEU A 5 21.35 8.44 38.23
N TRP A 6 20.38 8.07 39.08
CA TRP A 6 19.06 7.61 38.65
C TRP A 6 18.25 8.70 37.93
N LEU A 7 18.38 9.94 38.40
CA LEU A 7 17.69 11.08 37.77
C LEU A 7 18.23 11.35 36.36
N LEU A 8 19.55 11.25 36.16
CA LEU A 8 20.16 11.37 34.84
C LEU A 8 19.76 10.23 33.90
N VAL A 9 19.66 8.99 34.41
CA VAL A 9 19.21 7.84 33.60
C VAL A 9 17.76 8.03 33.16
N VAL A 10 16.88 8.47 34.05
CA VAL A 10 15.47 8.72 33.72
C VAL A 10 15.32 9.84 32.68
N LEU A 11 16.09 10.92 32.83
CA LEU A 11 16.07 12.01 31.84
C LEU A 11 16.63 11.59 30.50
N ALA A 12 17.69 10.77 30.47
CA ALA A 12 18.24 10.23 29.21
C ALA A 12 17.26 9.29 28.50
N LEU A 13 16.61 8.40 29.26
CA LEU A 13 15.60 7.49 28.71
C LEU A 13 14.36 8.26 28.24
N GLY A 14 13.92 9.26 29.00
CA GLY A 14 12.81 10.15 28.61
C GLY A 14 13.13 10.94 27.33
N GLY A 15 14.35 11.43 27.21
CA GLY A 15 14.83 12.13 26.01
C GLY A 15 14.93 11.22 24.79
N LEU A 16 15.44 9.99 24.97
CA LEU A 16 15.47 8.97 23.92
C LEU A 16 14.07 8.55 23.46
N PHE A 17 13.15 8.36 24.41
CA PHE A 17 11.77 8.04 24.11
C PHE A 17 11.07 9.18 23.37
N TRP A 18 11.23 10.42 23.83
CA TRP A 18 10.72 11.62 23.17
C TRP A 18 11.26 11.76 21.74
N TRP A 19 12.56 11.57 21.55
CA TRP A 19 13.19 11.62 20.23
C TRP A 19 12.70 10.49 19.33
N GLY A 20 12.50 9.27 19.88
CA GLY A 20 11.91 8.15 19.15
C GLY A 20 10.48 8.39 18.69
N MET A 21 9.65 9.05 19.52
CA MET A 21 8.26 9.39 19.17
C MET A 21 8.14 10.47 18.08
N GLN A 22 9.17 11.32 17.93
CA GLN A 22 9.17 12.34 16.87
C GLN A 22 9.50 11.76 15.49
N ARG A 23 10.03 10.54 15.43
CA ARG A 23 10.27 9.87 14.14
C ARG A 23 8.98 9.32 13.59
N ASN A 24 8.52 9.91 12.49
CA ASN A 24 7.36 9.43 11.79
C ASN A 24 7.73 8.12 11.03
N PRO A 25 7.18 6.95 11.38
CA PRO A 25 7.50 5.70 10.69
C PRO A 25 7.10 5.72 9.19
N LYS A 26 6.22 6.64 8.79
CA LYS A 26 5.84 6.83 7.39
C LYS A 26 6.95 7.45 6.53
N GLU A 27 7.96 8.05 7.16
CA GLU A 27 9.11 8.64 6.47
C GLU A 27 10.28 7.67 6.27
N LEU A 28 10.16 6.43 6.78
CA LEU A 28 11.19 5.42 6.52
C LEU A 28 11.16 5.05 5.04
N PRO A 29 12.27 5.27 4.30
CA PRO A 29 12.31 4.96 2.90
C PRO A 29 12.12 3.45 2.68
N SER A 30 11.20 3.07 1.78
CA SER A 30 11.10 1.68 1.34
C SER A 30 12.44 1.25 0.74
N VAL A 31 12.96 0.11 1.18
CA VAL A 31 14.19 -0.47 0.61
C VAL A 31 14.01 -0.72 -0.89
N LEU A 32 12.81 -1.16 -1.29
CA LEU A 32 12.48 -1.39 -2.71
C LEU A 32 12.60 -0.10 -3.53
N ALA A 33 12.06 1.01 -3.03
CA ALA A 33 12.11 2.30 -3.71
C ALA A 33 13.52 2.92 -3.69
N LYS A 34 14.20 2.89 -2.53
CA LYS A 34 15.55 3.46 -2.39
C LYS A 34 16.57 2.80 -3.32
N GLU A 35 16.48 1.49 -3.46
CA GLU A 35 17.40 0.71 -4.29
C GLU A 35 16.87 0.44 -5.71
N ARG A 36 15.68 0.96 -6.03
CA ARG A 36 14.97 0.70 -7.30
C ARG A 36 14.94 -0.80 -7.64
N ARG A 37 14.59 -1.60 -6.64
CA ARG A 37 14.51 -3.06 -6.81
C ARG A 37 13.34 -3.44 -7.72
N PRO A 38 13.43 -4.59 -8.40
CA PRO A 38 12.29 -5.16 -9.09
C PRO A 38 11.09 -5.30 -8.13
N ALA A 39 9.91 -4.94 -8.62
CA ALA A 39 8.67 -5.13 -7.87
C ALA A 39 8.45 -6.63 -7.65
N PRO A 40 8.21 -7.08 -6.41
CA PRO A 40 7.86 -8.46 -6.13
C PRO A 40 6.66 -8.90 -6.95
N ASP A 41 6.80 -10.00 -7.72
CA ASP A 41 5.69 -10.55 -8.49
C ASP A 41 4.66 -11.20 -7.58
N PHE A 42 3.40 -11.11 -7.97
CA PHE A 42 2.31 -11.80 -7.29
C PHE A 42 1.22 -12.23 -8.26
N THR A 43 0.46 -13.24 -7.85
CA THR A 43 -0.78 -13.63 -8.49
C THR A 43 -1.85 -13.70 -7.41
N LEU A 44 -2.88 -12.87 -7.54
CA LEU A 44 -3.99 -12.80 -6.60
C LEU A 44 -5.34 -12.89 -7.33
N PRO A 45 -6.37 -13.47 -6.70
CA PRO A 45 -7.72 -13.45 -7.27
C PRO A 45 -8.23 -12.01 -7.36
N LEU A 46 -8.92 -11.72 -8.45
CA LEU A 46 -9.67 -10.46 -8.58
C LEU A 46 -10.95 -10.51 -7.74
N LEU A 47 -11.30 -9.39 -7.14
CA LEU A 47 -12.62 -9.26 -6.54
C LEU A 47 -13.71 -9.33 -7.61
N PRO A 48 -14.89 -9.88 -7.30
CA PRO A 48 -15.91 -10.24 -8.30
C PRO A 48 -16.26 -9.17 -9.34
N PRO A 49 -16.40 -7.86 -8.99
CA PRO A 49 -16.78 -6.85 -9.96
C PRO A 49 -15.80 -6.67 -11.14
N TYR A 50 -14.55 -7.11 -10.99
CA TYR A 50 -13.49 -6.89 -11.99
C TYR A 50 -13.19 -8.11 -12.86
N ARG A 51 -13.78 -9.28 -12.55
CA ARG A 51 -13.47 -10.53 -13.23
C ARG A 51 -13.89 -10.55 -14.69
N ALA A 52 -14.98 -9.89 -15.01
CA ALA A 52 -15.48 -9.85 -16.40
C ALA A 52 -14.49 -9.16 -17.36
N GLU A 53 -13.76 -8.15 -16.88
CA GLU A 53 -12.80 -7.38 -17.68
C GLU A 53 -11.38 -7.91 -17.58
N TRP A 54 -10.97 -8.36 -16.37
CA TRP A 54 -9.56 -8.66 -16.05
C TRP A 54 -9.27 -10.15 -15.84
N GLY A 55 -10.29 -11.01 -15.85
CA GLY A 55 -10.17 -12.45 -15.60
C GLY A 55 -10.30 -12.81 -14.11
N GLU A 56 -10.12 -14.08 -13.80
CA GLU A 56 -10.29 -14.60 -12.43
C GLU A 56 -9.14 -14.19 -11.48
N ALA A 57 -7.94 -14.05 -12.03
CA ALA A 57 -6.75 -13.69 -11.27
C ALA A 57 -5.92 -12.65 -12.03
N PHE A 58 -5.24 -11.81 -11.26
CA PHE A 58 -4.31 -10.80 -11.75
C PHE A 58 -2.89 -11.22 -11.40
N ARG A 59 -2.01 -11.29 -12.39
CA ARG A 59 -0.58 -11.50 -12.21
C ARG A 59 0.19 -10.24 -12.60
N LEU A 60 0.98 -9.71 -11.67
CA LEU A 60 1.71 -8.46 -11.90
C LEU A 60 2.65 -8.56 -13.11
N ALA A 61 3.40 -9.67 -13.23
CA ALA A 61 4.36 -9.87 -14.32
C ALA A 61 3.76 -9.72 -15.71
N ASP A 62 2.48 -10.05 -15.91
CA ASP A 62 1.80 -9.97 -17.21
C ASP A 62 1.56 -8.51 -17.65
N HIS A 63 1.69 -7.55 -16.74
CA HIS A 63 1.46 -6.13 -16.97
C HIS A 63 2.74 -5.29 -16.98
N LEU A 64 3.87 -5.84 -16.50
CA LEU A 64 5.16 -5.17 -16.56
C LEU A 64 5.61 -4.92 -18.01
N GLY A 65 6.40 -3.89 -18.23
CA GLY A 65 6.91 -3.54 -19.56
C GLY A 65 5.95 -2.79 -20.47
N LYS A 66 4.67 -2.69 -20.11
CA LYS A 66 3.65 -2.03 -20.94
C LYS A 66 3.45 -0.57 -20.55
N ARG A 67 3.17 -0.31 -19.30
CA ARG A 67 2.95 1.04 -18.73
C ARG A 67 3.36 1.05 -17.25
N PRO A 68 3.63 2.22 -16.67
CA PRO A 68 3.85 2.34 -15.23
C PRO A 68 2.63 1.84 -14.45
N ILE A 69 2.87 1.37 -13.22
CA ILE A 69 1.82 0.83 -12.36
C ILE A 69 1.79 1.59 -11.03
N VAL A 70 0.60 1.98 -10.61
CA VAL A 70 0.30 2.48 -9.27
C VAL A 70 -0.35 1.33 -8.51
N LEU A 71 0.35 0.78 -7.53
CA LEU A 71 -0.10 -0.33 -6.70
C LEU A 71 -0.47 0.21 -5.32
N ASN A 72 -1.77 0.23 -5.02
CA ASN A 72 -2.29 0.76 -3.76
C ASN A 72 -2.78 -0.36 -2.85
N PHE A 73 -2.23 -0.45 -1.65
CA PHE A 73 -2.69 -1.34 -0.59
C PHE A 73 -3.71 -0.65 0.29
N TRP A 74 -4.85 -1.28 0.52
CA TRP A 74 -5.96 -0.72 1.28
C TRP A 74 -6.79 -1.78 1.99
N ALA A 75 -7.64 -1.34 2.92
CA ALA A 75 -8.61 -2.18 3.59
C ALA A 75 -9.86 -1.37 3.98
N SER A 76 -11.00 -2.02 4.08
CA SER A 76 -12.26 -1.36 4.46
C SER A 76 -12.25 -0.84 5.90
N TRP A 77 -11.49 -1.44 6.78
CA TRP A 77 -11.33 -1.02 8.19
C TRP A 77 -10.35 0.15 8.38
N CYS A 78 -9.68 0.60 7.33
CA CYS A 78 -8.68 1.67 7.35
C CYS A 78 -9.36 3.07 7.30
N TYR A 79 -10.09 3.42 8.35
CA TYR A 79 -10.72 4.73 8.47
C TYR A 79 -9.84 5.68 9.31
N PRO A 80 -9.74 6.99 8.97
CA PRO A 80 -10.34 7.67 7.80
C PRO A 80 -9.47 7.60 6.53
N ALA A 81 -8.19 7.22 6.63
CA ALA A 81 -7.20 7.45 5.60
C ALA A 81 -7.54 6.78 4.24
N CYS A 82 -7.93 5.50 4.23
CA CYS A 82 -8.33 4.83 2.97
C CYS A 82 -9.61 5.45 2.37
N TYR A 83 -10.51 5.96 3.22
CA TYR A 83 -11.75 6.62 2.78
C TYR A 83 -11.50 7.96 2.12
N GLU A 84 -10.51 8.69 2.59
CA GLU A 84 -10.08 9.98 2.01
C GLU A 84 -9.30 9.77 0.70
N GLU A 85 -8.50 8.70 0.62
CA GLU A 85 -7.66 8.40 -0.55
C GLU A 85 -8.46 7.80 -1.72
N ALA A 86 -9.46 6.96 -1.45
CA ALA A 86 -10.21 6.22 -2.47
C ALA A 86 -10.79 7.11 -3.61
N PRO A 87 -11.48 8.22 -3.34
CA PRO A 87 -11.99 9.09 -4.41
C PRO A 87 -10.87 9.78 -5.21
N ILE A 88 -9.73 10.05 -4.58
CA ILE A 88 -8.56 10.66 -5.24
C ILE A 88 -7.93 9.67 -6.22
N LEU A 89 -7.78 8.41 -5.80
CA LEU A 89 -7.26 7.34 -6.65
C LEU A 89 -8.18 7.08 -7.84
N GLU A 90 -9.49 6.99 -7.61
CA GLU A 90 -10.46 6.79 -8.68
C GLU A 90 -10.46 7.94 -9.69
N ALA A 91 -10.42 9.19 -9.23
CA ALA A 91 -10.33 10.36 -10.11
C ALA A 91 -9.03 10.36 -10.92
N SER A 92 -7.93 9.98 -10.30
CA SER A 92 -6.62 9.88 -10.96
C SER A 92 -6.60 8.74 -11.99
N TRP A 93 -7.15 7.59 -11.64
CA TRP A 93 -7.32 6.47 -12.57
C TRP A 93 -8.12 6.86 -13.80
N ARG A 94 -9.29 7.45 -13.65
CA ARG A 94 -10.14 7.87 -14.76
C ARG A 94 -9.43 8.83 -15.70
N ARG A 95 -8.56 9.69 -15.18
CA ARG A 95 -7.78 10.66 -15.96
C ARG A 95 -6.62 10.04 -16.71
N HIS A 96 -5.95 9.04 -16.12
CA HIS A 96 -4.66 8.52 -16.59
C HIS A 96 -4.68 7.05 -17.02
N ARG A 97 -5.83 6.41 -17.06
CA ARG A 97 -5.96 4.95 -17.30
C ARG A 97 -5.31 4.46 -18.60
N GLU A 98 -5.17 5.32 -19.59
CA GLU A 98 -4.50 4.97 -20.86
C GLU A 98 -2.97 4.93 -20.71
N GLU A 99 -2.42 5.70 -19.79
CA GLU A 99 -0.98 5.87 -19.60
C GLU A 99 -0.44 5.05 -18.42
N VAL A 100 -1.22 4.91 -17.36
CA VAL A 100 -0.82 4.29 -16.08
C VAL A 100 -1.87 3.26 -15.66
N LEU A 101 -1.41 2.07 -15.27
CA LEU A 101 -2.28 1.04 -14.69
C LEU A 101 -2.37 1.27 -13.18
N PHE A 102 -3.59 1.38 -12.65
CA PHE A 102 -3.83 1.36 -11.20
C PHE A 102 -4.30 -0.04 -10.80
N VAL A 103 -3.79 -0.54 -9.69
CA VAL A 103 -4.19 -1.82 -9.11
C VAL A 103 -4.35 -1.63 -7.60
N GLY A 104 -5.53 -1.93 -7.08
CA GLY A 104 -5.77 -1.97 -5.65
C GLY A 104 -5.53 -3.37 -5.10
N VAL A 105 -4.81 -3.46 -4.01
CA VAL A 105 -4.62 -4.71 -3.25
C VAL A 105 -5.38 -4.57 -1.94
N ASN A 106 -6.56 -5.18 -1.87
CA ASN A 106 -7.31 -5.27 -0.63
C ASN A 106 -6.64 -6.31 0.27
N THR A 107 -6.14 -5.88 1.43
CA THR A 107 -5.31 -6.71 2.30
C THR A 107 -5.90 -6.87 3.68
N GLN A 108 -5.79 -8.10 4.24
CA GLN A 108 -6.23 -8.43 5.61
C GLN A 108 -7.66 -7.96 5.93
N ASP A 109 -8.56 -8.13 4.99
CA ASP A 109 -9.93 -7.66 5.03
C ASP A 109 -10.92 -8.80 4.79
N LYS A 110 -12.19 -8.55 5.04
CA LYS A 110 -13.28 -9.43 4.66
C LYS A 110 -13.78 -9.04 3.26
N GLU A 111 -13.96 -10.03 2.39
CA GLU A 111 -14.40 -9.80 1.02
C GLU A 111 -15.70 -8.97 0.96
N GLU A 112 -16.67 -9.29 1.82
CA GLU A 112 -17.95 -8.58 1.88
C GLU A 112 -17.79 -7.09 2.22
N GLU A 113 -16.90 -6.76 3.17
CA GLU A 113 -16.61 -5.37 3.56
C GLU A 113 -15.86 -4.64 2.45
N ALA A 114 -14.90 -5.32 1.81
CA ALA A 114 -14.19 -4.79 0.66
C ALA A 114 -15.14 -4.46 -0.50
N LEU A 115 -16.11 -5.32 -0.79
CA LEU A 115 -17.12 -5.08 -1.83
C LEU A 115 -18.02 -3.89 -1.51
N ARG A 116 -18.40 -3.71 -0.23
CA ARG A 116 -19.17 -2.51 0.19
C ARG A 116 -18.36 -1.23 0.00
N PHE A 117 -17.09 -1.25 0.37
CA PHE A 117 -16.18 -0.11 0.16
C PHE A 117 -16.04 0.25 -1.32
N ILE A 118 -15.78 -0.76 -2.17
CA ILE A 118 -15.70 -0.58 -3.63
C ILE A 118 -16.97 0.05 -4.20
N ALA A 119 -18.14 -0.45 -3.79
CA ALA A 119 -19.43 0.08 -4.23
C ALA A 119 -19.66 1.52 -3.74
N GLN A 120 -19.29 1.81 -2.49
CA GLN A 120 -19.43 3.14 -1.90
C GLN A 120 -18.65 4.21 -2.66
N PHE A 121 -17.41 3.91 -3.06
CA PHE A 121 -16.54 4.84 -3.76
C PHE A 121 -16.56 4.72 -5.28
N GLY A 122 -17.28 3.72 -5.82
CA GLY A 122 -17.39 3.50 -7.26
C GLY A 122 -16.02 3.24 -7.90
N LEU A 123 -15.15 2.44 -7.26
CA LEU A 123 -13.82 2.16 -7.77
C LEU A 123 -13.89 1.32 -9.05
N THR A 124 -13.28 1.81 -10.13
CA THR A 124 -13.33 1.15 -11.45
C THR A 124 -12.01 0.52 -11.89
N PHE A 125 -10.89 0.84 -11.24
CA PHE A 125 -9.62 0.15 -11.49
C PHE A 125 -9.59 -1.23 -10.81
N PRO A 126 -8.85 -2.21 -11.36
CA PRO A 126 -8.84 -3.58 -10.86
C PRO A 126 -8.44 -3.68 -9.40
N GLN A 127 -9.19 -4.47 -8.64
CA GLN A 127 -8.97 -4.75 -7.23
C GLN A 127 -8.73 -6.23 -7.03
N VAL A 128 -7.58 -6.57 -6.44
CA VAL A 128 -7.20 -7.94 -6.08
C VAL A 128 -7.34 -8.17 -4.58
N TYR A 129 -7.47 -9.43 -4.18
CA TYR A 129 -7.76 -9.81 -2.82
C TYR A 129 -6.62 -10.60 -2.17
N ASP A 130 -6.00 -10.02 -1.15
CA ASP A 130 -4.90 -10.59 -0.34
C ASP A 130 -5.32 -10.74 1.14
N PRO A 131 -6.22 -11.67 1.48
CA PRO A 131 -6.76 -11.78 2.84
C PRO A 131 -5.71 -12.11 3.89
N ARG A 132 -4.56 -12.64 3.48
CA ARG A 132 -3.44 -13.00 4.38
C ARG A 132 -2.36 -11.92 4.48
N GLY A 133 -2.44 -10.87 3.68
CA GLY A 133 -1.46 -9.76 3.67
C GLY A 133 -0.06 -10.16 3.19
N ARG A 134 0.09 -11.25 2.45
CA ARG A 134 1.40 -11.77 2.03
C ARG A 134 2.11 -10.82 1.07
N VAL A 135 1.37 -10.30 0.11
CA VAL A 135 1.94 -9.36 -0.87
C VAL A 135 2.40 -8.09 -0.17
N GLY A 136 1.64 -7.60 0.82
CA GLY A 136 2.07 -6.46 1.64
C GLY A 136 3.41 -6.70 2.35
N VAL A 137 3.63 -7.90 2.87
CA VAL A 137 4.91 -8.30 3.49
C VAL A 137 6.05 -8.29 2.47
N ASP A 138 5.84 -8.85 1.28
CA ASP A 138 6.85 -8.89 0.21
C ASP A 138 7.26 -7.48 -0.26
N TYR A 139 6.33 -6.53 -0.22
CA TYR A 139 6.58 -5.12 -0.51
C TYR A 139 7.18 -4.34 0.66
N GLY A 140 7.29 -4.95 1.84
CA GLY A 140 7.76 -4.27 3.06
C GLY A 140 6.80 -3.18 3.52
N MET A 141 5.49 -3.41 3.35
CA MET A 141 4.43 -2.51 3.78
C MET A 141 4.40 -2.39 5.31
N TYR A 142 4.24 -1.17 5.81
CA TYR A 142 4.08 -0.91 7.25
C TYR A 142 2.61 -0.90 7.70
N GLY A 143 1.71 -0.57 6.79
CA GLY A 143 0.28 -0.49 7.08
C GLY A 143 -0.48 0.06 5.88
N VAL A 144 -1.80 0.14 6.00
CA VAL A 144 -2.66 0.72 4.97
C VAL A 144 -3.11 2.14 5.35
N PRO A 145 -3.28 3.07 4.40
CA PRO A 145 -2.98 2.88 2.98
C PRO A 145 -1.50 3.06 2.67
N GLU A 146 -0.99 2.28 1.74
CA GLU A 146 0.33 2.52 1.14
C GLU A 146 0.27 2.36 -0.38
N THR A 147 0.99 3.23 -1.09
CA THR A 147 1.02 3.23 -2.56
C THR A 147 2.44 3.10 -3.06
N PHE A 148 2.67 2.13 -3.93
CA PHE A 148 3.93 1.91 -4.61
C PHE A 148 3.81 2.30 -6.08
N PHE A 149 4.82 3.01 -6.57
CA PHE A 149 4.93 3.42 -7.96
C PHE A 149 5.96 2.54 -8.65
N ILE A 150 5.55 1.83 -9.70
CA ILE A 150 6.39 0.88 -10.45
C ILE A 150 6.57 1.45 -11.86
N ASP A 151 7.82 1.52 -12.32
CA ASP A 151 8.14 2.00 -13.68
C ASP A 151 7.83 0.95 -14.76
N ARG A 152 8.05 1.33 -16.02
CA ARG A 152 7.85 0.42 -17.15
C ARG A 152 8.79 -0.78 -17.12
N GLU A 153 9.97 -0.63 -16.52
CA GLU A 153 10.97 -1.69 -16.37
C GLU A 153 10.65 -2.63 -15.21
N GLY A 154 9.54 -2.38 -14.49
CA GLY A 154 9.10 -3.20 -13.36
C GLY A 154 9.85 -2.92 -12.07
N ARG A 155 10.46 -1.74 -11.91
CA ARG A 155 11.19 -1.35 -10.70
C ARG A 155 10.35 -0.43 -9.85
N VAL A 156 10.44 -0.58 -8.53
CA VAL A 156 9.78 0.33 -7.59
C VAL A 156 10.53 1.65 -7.55
N LEU A 157 9.85 2.74 -7.92
CA LEU A 157 10.39 4.11 -7.93
C LEU A 157 10.19 4.84 -6.62
N ALA A 158 9.01 4.70 -6.04
CA ALA A 158 8.59 5.43 -4.84
C ALA A 158 7.54 4.64 -4.06
N ARG A 159 7.37 5.04 -2.82
CA ARG A 159 6.32 4.58 -1.93
C ARG A 159 5.63 5.80 -1.33
#